data_ba335739db577fe97c6c419ac88b8796
#
_entry.id   ba335739db577fe97c6c419ac88b8796
#
_cell.length_a   1.000
_cell.length_b   1.000
_cell.length_c   1.000
_cell.angle_alpha   90.00
_cell.angle_beta   90.00
_cell.angle_gamma   90.00
#
_symmetry.space_group_name_H-M   'P 1'
#
loop_
_entity.id
_entity.type
_entity.pdbx_description
1 polymer ?
#
loop_
_entity_poly.entity_id
_entity_poly.type
_entity_poly.pdbx_seq_one_letter_code
_entity_poly.pdbx_strand_id
1 'polypeptide(L)'
;MIQNGDNSIRERIKSDVLQEVQRVLLTYEERIAVLEKENRLLWEENRKLSITLDDLTLCNDAFEEEMKAKINDALSNSVEA
;
A
#
# COMPACT_ATOMS: atom_id res chain seq x y z
N MET A 1 -54.53 -3.46 -26.36
CA MET A 1 -54.45 -2.70 -25.10
C MET A 1 -53.64 -3.43 -24.03
N ILE A 2 -53.83 -4.71 -23.86
CA ILE A 2 -53.03 -5.49 -22.88
C ILE A 2 -51.54 -5.48 -23.20
N GLN A 3 -51.19 -5.53 -24.52
CA GLN A 3 -49.77 -5.50 -24.94
C GLN A 3 -49.09 -4.18 -24.66
N ASN A 4 -49.79 -3.04 -24.77
CA ASN A 4 -49.22 -1.74 -24.48
C ASN A 4 -48.96 -1.56 -22.97
N GLY A 5 -49.86 -2.08 -22.12
CA GLY A 5 -49.65 -2.09 -20.69
C GLY A 5 -48.48 -2.95 -20.26
N ASP A 6 -48.35 -4.14 -20.86
CA ASP A 6 -47.22 -5.05 -20.60
C ASP A 6 -45.91 -4.42 -21.05
N ASN A 7 -45.85 -3.79 -22.21
CA ASN A 7 -44.65 -3.11 -22.70
C ASN A 7 -44.25 -1.96 -21.78
N SER A 8 -45.22 -1.19 -21.29
CA SER A 8 -44.97 -0.07 -20.39
C SER A 8 -44.41 -0.56 -19.07
N ILE A 9 -44.94 -1.65 -18.53
CA ILE A 9 -44.45 -2.26 -17.28
C ILE A 9 -43.03 -2.80 -17.50
N ARG A 10 -42.78 -3.49 -18.58
CA ARG A 10 -41.46 -4.02 -18.94
C ARG A 10 -40.42 -2.93 -19.06
N GLU A 11 -40.75 -1.83 -19.71
CA GLU A 11 -39.86 -0.70 -19.89
C GLU A 11 -39.54 -0.03 -18.55
N ARG A 12 -40.52 0.05 -17.65
CA ARG A 12 -40.31 0.59 -16.30
C ARG A 12 -39.38 -0.32 -15.51
N ILE A 13 -39.59 -1.63 -15.56
CA ILE A 13 -38.75 -2.60 -14.87
C ILE A 13 -37.30 -2.53 -15.39
N LYS A 14 -37.12 -2.48 -16.70
CA LYS A 14 -35.79 -2.33 -17.30
C LYS A 14 -35.09 -1.05 -16.87
N SER A 15 -35.83 0.06 -16.85
CA SER A 15 -35.29 1.34 -16.38
C SER A 15 -34.86 1.29 -14.93
N ASP A 16 -35.68 0.71 -14.06
CA ASP A 16 -35.38 0.60 -12.64
C ASP A 16 -34.17 -0.29 -12.39
N VAL A 17 -34.07 -1.42 -13.09
CA VAL A 17 -32.92 -2.32 -13.00
C VAL A 17 -31.67 -1.63 -13.50
N LEU A 18 -31.74 -0.93 -14.61
CA LEU A 18 -30.60 -0.22 -15.17
C LEU A 18 -30.08 0.86 -14.22
N GLN A 19 -30.98 1.63 -13.61
CA GLN A 19 -30.61 2.64 -12.61
C GLN A 19 -29.93 2.01 -11.41
N GLU A 20 -30.44 0.88 -10.92
CA GLU A 20 -29.84 0.18 -9.80
C GLU A 20 -28.45 -0.36 -10.13
N VAL A 21 -28.27 -0.92 -11.33
CA VAL A 21 -26.96 -1.38 -11.80
C VAL A 21 -25.98 -0.23 -11.90
N GLN A 22 -26.39 0.91 -12.44
CA GLN A 22 -25.56 2.10 -12.54
C GLN A 22 -25.14 2.61 -11.15
N ARG A 23 -26.05 2.60 -10.20
CA ARG A 23 -25.77 3.01 -8.82
C ARG A 23 -24.73 2.11 -8.19
N VAL A 24 -24.87 0.81 -8.34
CA VAL A 24 -23.93 -0.18 -7.81
C VAL A 24 -22.57 -0.03 -8.46
N LEU A 25 -22.53 0.15 -9.78
CA LEU A 25 -21.26 0.37 -10.51
C LEU A 25 -20.52 1.61 -10.01
N LEU A 26 -21.24 2.72 -9.83
CA LEU A 26 -20.64 3.95 -9.30
C LEU A 26 -20.04 3.72 -7.89
N THR A 27 -20.75 3.00 -7.04
CA THR A 27 -20.26 2.67 -5.71
C THR A 27 -18.96 1.87 -5.77
N TYR A 28 -18.89 0.87 -6.64
CA TYR A 28 -17.69 0.07 -6.83
C TYR A 28 -16.53 0.88 -7.42
N GLU A 29 -16.81 1.75 -8.39
CA GLU A 29 -15.80 2.62 -8.98
C GLU A 29 -15.19 3.55 -7.94
N GLU A 30 -16.01 4.11 -7.05
CA GLU A 30 -15.54 4.96 -5.95
C GLU A 30 -14.65 4.17 -4.98
N ARG A 31 -15.05 2.95 -4.64
CA ARG A 31 -14.27 2.08 -3.77
C ARG A 31 -12.94 1.69 -4.40
N ILE A 32 -12.93 1.39 -5.68
CA ILE A 32 -11.69 1.09 -6.41
C ILE A 32 -10.76 2.29 -6.38
N ALA A 33 -11.27 3.49 -6.63
CA ALA A 33 -10.45 4.71 -6.59
C ALA A 33 -9.82 4.94 -5.22
N VAL A 34 -10.58 4.72 -4.15
CA VAL A 34 -10.07 4.84 -2.78
C VAL A 34 -8.99 3.80 -2.51
N LEU A 35 -9.23 2.55 -2.89
CA LEU A 35 -8.26 1.47 -2.69
C LEU A 35 -6.97 1.69 -3.49
N GLU A 36 -7.07 2.19 -4.71
CA GLU A 36 -5.90 2.52 -5.52
C GLU A 36 -5.06 3.62 -4.87
N LYS A 37 -5.71 4.62 -4.30
CA LYS A 37 -5.03 5.70 -3.57
C LYS A 37 -4.34 5.16 -2.32
N GLU A 38 -5.03 4.34 -1.53
CA GLU A 38 -4.46 3.72 -0.34
C GLU A 38 -3.27 2.83 -0.68
N ASN A 39 -3.37 2.06 -1.75
CA ASN A 39 -2.26 1.22 -2.21
C ASN A 39 -1.03 2.05 -2.61
N ARG A 40 -1.21 3.18 -3.28
CA ARG A 40 -0.10 4.07 -3.62
C ARG A 40 0.57 4.62 -2.37
N LEU A 41 -0.24 5.06 -1.39
CA LEU A 41 0.29 5.60 -0.14
C LEU A 41 1.05 4.55 0.65
N LEU A 42 0.52 3.32 0.74
CA LEU A 42 1.19 2.21 1.40
C LEU A 42 2.49 1.83 0.70
N TRP A 43 2.50 1.82 -0.64
CA TRP A 43 3.70 1.54 -1.40
C TRP A 43 4.79 2.58 -1.14
N GLU A 44 4.43 3.86 -1.08
CA GLU A 44 5.37 4.94 -0.76
C GLU A 44 5.90 4.82 0.67
N GLU A 45 5.04 4.52 1.63
CA GLU A 45 5.45 4.28 3.01
C GLU A 45 6.41 3.09 3.11
N ASN A 46 6.08 1.99 2.46
CA ASN A 46 6.94 0.81 2.45
C ASN A 46 8.30 1.10 1.83
N ARG A 47 8.33 1.89 0.77
CA ARG A 47 9.59 2.31 0.15
C ARG A 47 10.44 3.15 1.10
N LYS A 48 9.82 4.10 1.79
CA LYS A 48 10.52 4.94 2.78
C LYS A 48 11.06 4.12 3.94
N LEU A 49 10.25 3.19 4.44
CA LEU A 49 10.68 2.29 5.51
C LEU A 49 11.84 1.40 5.08
N SER A 50 11.82 0.89 3.86
CA SER A 50 12.90 0.09 3.32
C SER A 50 14.21 0.87 3.24
N ILE A 51 14.15 2.12 2.77
CA ILE A 51 15.33 3.00 2.72
C ILE A 51 15.85 3.27 4.12
N THR A 52 14.97 3.53 5.08
CA THR A 52 15.36 3.77 6.47
C THR A 52 16.03 2.55 7.08
N LEU A 53 15.50 1.35 6.83
CA LEU A 53 16.11 0.10 7.30
C LEU A 53 17.49 -0.12 6.68
N ASP A 54 17.66 0.15 5.40
CA ASP A 54 18.95 0.03 4.74
C ASP A 54 19.98 0.99 5.36
N ASP A 55 19.58 2.23 5.61
CA ASP A 55 20.45 3.22 6.26
C ASP A 55 20.84 2.81 7.68
N LEU A 56 19.89 2.31 8.45
CA LEU A 56 20.15 1.82 9.79
C LEU A 56 21.09 0.61 9.78
N THR A 57 20.94 -0.29 8.85
CA THR A 57 21.80 -1.45 8.69
C THR A 57 23.24 -1.01 8.38
N LEU A 58 23.41 -0.06 7.48
CA LEU A 58 24.73 0.49 7.15
C LEU A 58 25.37 1.17 8.35
N CYS A 59 24.59 1.94 9.13
CA CYS A 59 25.10 2.58 10.34
C CYS A 59 25.52 1.55 11.40
N ASN A 60 24.75 0.49 11.57
CA ASN A 60 25.09 -0.58 12.51
C ASN A 60 26.36 -1.31 12.08
N ASP A 61 26.51 -1.62 10.79
CA ASP A 61 27.70 -2.29 10.28
C ASP A 61 28.95 -1.43 10.48
N ALA A 62 28.85 -0.13 10.19
CA ALA A 62 29.96 0.82 10.43
C ALA A 62 30.32 0.90 11.90
N PHE A 63 29.33 0.94 12.78
CA PHE A 63 29.54 0.95 14.23
C PHE A 63 30.22 -0.32 14.71
N GLU A 64 29.79 -1.49 14.25
CA GLU A 64 30.43 -2.77 14.60
C GLU A 64 31.90 -2.81 14.18
N GLU A 65 32.21 -2.35 12.98
CA GLU A 65 33.60 -2.30 12.48
C GLU A 65 34.46 -1.36 13.34
N GLU A 66 33.92 -0.19 13.69
CA GLU A 66 34.62 0.75 14.58
C GLU A 66 34.89 0.14 15.97
N MET A 67 33.91 -0.55 16.54
CA MET A 67 34.04 -1.20 17.82
C MET A 67 35.08 -2.33 17.80
N LYS A 68 35.07 -3.13 16.73
CA LYS A 68 36.08 -4.18 16.52
C LYS A 68 37.47 -3.61 16.44
N ALA A 69 37.66 -2.52 15.72
CA ALA A 69 38.97 -1.85 15.62
C ALA A 69 39.45 -1.35 16.97
N LYS A 70 38.57 -0.73 17.76
CA LYS A 70 38.90 -0.24 19.11
C LYS A 70 39.29 -1.36 20.05
N ILE A 71 38.58 -2.48 20.00
CA ILE A 71 38.88 -3.67 20.82
C ILE A 71 40.24 -4.23 20.43
N ASN A 72 40.53 -4.37 19.16
CA ASN A 72 41.81 -4.86 18.67
C ASN A 72 42.97 -3.94 19.10
N ASP A 73 42.78 -2.64 18.99
CA ASP A 73 43.80 -1.68 19.45
C ASP A 73 44.06 -1.79 20.95
N ALA A 74 43.01 -1.90 21.75
CA ALA A 74 43.13 -2.09 23.19
C ALA A 74 43.86 -3.37 23.55
N LEU A 75 43.57 -4.46 22.85
CA LEU A 75 44.24 -5.74 23.06
C LEU A 75 45.72 -5.67 22.69
N SER A 76 46.04 -5.06 21.55
CA SER A 76 47.41 -4.86 21.10
C SER A 76 48.23 -4.04 22.10
N ASN A 77 47.67 -2.93 22.60
CA ASN A 77 48.33 -2.09 23.59
C ASN A 77 48.52 -2.84 24.93
N SER A 78 47.54 -3.67 25.30
CA SER A 78 47.66 -4.49 26.53
C SER A 78 48.75 -5.53 26.42
N VAL A 79 48.96 -6.11 25.26
CA VAL A 79 50.03 -7.12 25.01
C VAL A 79 51.41 -6.47 25.01
N GLU A 80 51.53 -5.28 24.45
CA GLU A 80 52.80 -4.55 24.40
C GLU A 80 53.23 -3.96 25.75
N ALA A 81 52.25 -3.72 26.60
CA ALA A 81 52.54 -3.23 27.95
C ALA A 81 53.06 -4.36 28.85
#